data_00d939e8ced7e4bf9c3bc963a128b3c3
#
_entry.id   00d939e8ced7e4bf9c3bc963a128b3c3
#
_cell.length_a   1.000
_cell.length_b   1.000
_cell.length_c   1.000
_cell.angle_alpha   90.00
_cell.angle_beta   90.00
_cell.angle_gamma   90.00
#
_symmetry.space_group_name_H-M   'P 1'
#
loop_
_entity.id
_entity.type
_entity.pdbx_description
1 polymer ?
#
loop_
_entity_poly.entity_id
_entity_poly.type
_entity_poly.pdbx_seq_one_letter_code
_entity_poly.pdbx_strand_id
1 'polypeptide(L)'
;QIACGCVYDVNGKPHEIDCGNRVETLMELIEQINEKVIVFVPFTAVTGMLARELNKHWNFAIVTGDTSVKERNQIFSDFQSDKDIDLVAHPGCMSHGLTLTEASTIIWYAPVDSNETYEQANGRITRAGQKYTANIIHLAGSTIERKIYRRLEQRQSTQGVLLEMIEKGEQ
;
A
#
# COMPACT_ATOMS: atom_id res chain seq x y z
N GLN A 1 5.06 -11.76 -1.63
CA GLN A 1 5.21 -11.66 -0.17
C GLN A 1 6.68 -11.71 0.24
N ILE A 2 7.47 -12.68 -0.25
CA ILE A 2 8.90 -12.82 0.07
C ILE A 2 9.65 -11.48 -0.14
N ALA A 3 9.51 -10.88 -1.31
CA ALA A 3 10.13 -9.59 -1.62
C ALA A 3 9.63 -8.42 -0.74
N CYS A 4 8.60 -8.63 0.08
CA CYS A 4 8.01 -7.63 0.97
C CYS A 4 8.36 -7.86 2.45
N GLY A 5 9.21 -8.85 2.76
CA GLY A 5 9.68 -9.12 4.10
C GLY A 5 8.86 -10.13 4.90
N CYS A 6 8.04 -10.97 4.26
CA CYS A 6 7.28 -12.00 4.97
C CYS A 6 7.11 -13.28 4.15
N VAL A 7 7.24 -14.42 4.83
CA VAL A 7 6.88 -15.75 4.34
C VAL A 7 5.93 -16.42 5.33
N TYR A 8 5.11 -17.35 4.84
CA TYR A 8 4.28 -18.19 5.71
C TYR A 8 4.85 -19.61 5.76
N ASP A 9 4.89 -20.18 6.94
CA ASP A 9 5.22 -21.60 7.11
C ASP A 9 4.06 -22.52 6.69
N VAL A 10 4.29 -23.81 6.77
CA VAL A 10 3.29 -24.84 6.41
C VAL A 10 2.01 -24.79 7.26
N ASN A 11 2.04 -24.12 8.40
CA ASN A 11 0.91 -23.93 9.31
C ASN A 11 0.22 -22.57 9.10
N GLY A 12 0.67 -21.78 8.13
CA GLY A 12 0.16 -20.44 7.86
C GLY A 12 0.65 -19.35 8.82
N LYS A 13 1.69 -19.62 9.62
CA LYS A 13 2.28 -18.63 10.52
C LYS A 13 3.25 -17.73 9.73
N PRO A 14 3.12 -16.39 9.84
CA PRO A 14 4.03 -15.48 9.18
C PRO A 14 5.40 -15.45 9.87
N HIS A 15 6.45 -15.42 9.06
CA HIS A 15 7.83 -15.22 9.46
C HIS A 15 8.39 -14.02 8.75
N GLU A 16 8.97 -13.10 9.51
CA GLU A 16 9.64 -11.94 8.97
C GLU A 16 10.98 -12.35 8.36
N ILE A 17 11.30 -11.78 7.20
CA ILE A 17 12.58 -11.95 6.52
C ILE A 17 13.13 -10.57 6.18
N ASP A 18 14.44 -10.49 6.06
CA ASP A 18 15.10 -9.24 5.74
C ASP A 18 14.66 -8.71 4.37
N CYS A 19 14.12 -7.49 4.36
CA CYS A 19 13.79 -6.72 3.18
C CYS A 19 14.30 -5.27 3.33
N GLY A 20 15.41 -5.10 4.04
CA GLY A 20 15.96 -3.82 4.48
C GLY A 20 15.92 -2.72 3.43
N ASN A 21 16.43 -2.98 2.24
CA ASN A 21 16.46 -1.98 1.16
C ASN A 21 15.07 -1.43 0.79
N ARG A 22 14.00 -2.25 0.86
CA ARG A 22 12.66 -1.78 0.53
C ARG A 22 12.08 -0.90 1.63
N VAL A 23 12.30 -1.25 2.89
CA VAL A 23 11.86 -0.45 4.04
C VAL A 23 12.63 0.87 4.09
N GLU A 24 13.94 0.83 3.90
CA GLU A 24 14.80 2.03 3.82
C GLU A 24 14.34 2.97 2.71
N THR A 25 14.10 2.46 1.49
CA THR A 25 13.58 3.26 0.37
C THR A 25 12.20 3.86 0.70
N LEU A 26 11.32 3.12 1.39
CA LEU A 26 10.04 3.66 1.83
C LEU A 26 10.23 4.81 2.82
N MET A 27 11.11 4.65 3.81
CA MET A 27 11.40 5.67 4.82
C MET A 27 11.97 6.94 4.18
N GLU A 28 12.94 6.79 3.25
CA GLU A 28 13.51 7.90 2.49
C GLU A 28 12.44 8.66 1.66
N LEU A 29 11.46 7.95 1.09
CA LEU A 29 10.36 8.58 0.39
C LEU A 29 9.43 9.34 1.33
N ILE A 30 9.06 8.74 2.47
CA ILE A 30 8.18 9.39 3.46
C ILE A 30 8.85 10.67 4.00
N GLU A 31 10.15 10.64 4.27
CA GLU A 31 10.90 11.79 4.78
C GLU A 31 10.88 13.01 3.83
N GLN A 32 10.66 12.77 2.52
CA GLN A 32 10.57 13.83 1.51
C GLN A 32 9.15 14.38 1.32
N ILE A 33 8.14 13.76 1.95
CA ILE A 33 6.74 14.14 1.83
C ILE A 33 6.36 14.98 3.05
N ASN A 34 5.88 16.20 2.83
CA ASN A 34 5.46 17.10 3.89
C ASN A 34 3.96 16.96 4.25
N GLU A 35 3.18 16.42 3.32
CA GLU A 35 1.75 16.18 3.48
C GLU A 35 1.50 14.75 3.97
N LYS A 36 0.28 14.49 4.39
CA LYS A 36 -0.12 13.13 4.81
C LYS A 36 0.05 12.10 3.70
N VAL A 37 0.51 10.92 4.08
CA VAL A 37 0.76 9.81 3.18
C VAL A 37 -0.10 8.59 3.53
N ILE A 38 -0.48 7.84 2.50
CA ILE A 38 -1.10 6.52 2.65
C ILE A 38 -0.16 5.48 2.05
N VAL A 39 0.27 4.52 2.87
CA VAL A 39 1.07 3.38 2.43
C VAL A 39 0.17 2.17 2.28
N PHE A 40 -0.04 1.71 1.04
CA PHE A 40 -0.81 0.50 0.78
C PHE A 40 0.06 -0.75 0.78
N VAL A 41 -0.35 -1.71 1.62
CA VAL A 41 0.32 -3.00 1.80
C VAL A 41 -0.70 -4.12 1.63
N PRO A 42 -0.65 -4.92 0.53
CA PRO A 42 -1.65 -5.96 0.26
C PRO A 42 -1.45 -7.26 1.06
N PHE A 43 -0.62 -7.23 2.10
CA PHE A 43 -0.30 -8.40 2.94
C PHE A 43 -0.41 -8.03 4.42
N THR A 44 -1.41 -8.57 5.12
CA THR A 44 -1.72 -8.23 6.52
C THR A 44 -0.52 -8.39 7.46
N ALA A 45 0.27 -9.48 7.33
CA ALA A 45 1.45 -9.69 8.16
C ALA A 45 2.53 -8.62 7.93
N VAL A 46 2.73 -8.21 6.67
CA VAL A 46 3.68 -7.14 6.31
C VAL A 46 3.19 -5.79 6.81
N THR A 47 1.88 -5.54 6.81
CA THR A 47 1.29 -4.29 7.32
C THR A 47 1.68 -4.04 8.77
N GLY A 48 1.56 -5.08 9.63
CA GLY A 48 1.92 -4.98 11.04
C GLY A 48 3.42 -4.78 11.28
N MET A 49 4.26 -5.50 10.52
CA MET A 49 5.71 -5.34 10.57
C MET A 49 6.12 -3.90 10.17
N LEU A 50 5.61 -3.44 9.03
CA LEU A 50 5.95 -2.14 8.49
C LEU A 50 5.50 -1.00 9.41
N ALA A 51 4.29 -1.08 9.96
CA ALA A 51 3.79 -0.08 10.89
C ALA A 51 4.64 0.00 12.17
N ARG A 52 5.17 -1.12 12.68
CA ARG A 52 6.10 -1.08 13.82
C ARG A 52 7.39 -0.33 13.49
N GLU A 53 7.93 -0.52 12.27
CA GLU A 53 9.15 0.19 11.84
C GLU A 53 8.87 1.69 11.64
N LEU A 54 7.82 2.04 10.91
CA LEU A 54 7.47 3.44 10.63
C LEU A 54 7.11 4.21 11.90
N ASN A 55 6.42 3.60 12.86
CA ASN A 55 6.04 4.23 14.14
C ASN A 55 7.22 4.49 15.10
N LYS A 56 8.45 4.12 14.73
CA LYS A 56 9.65 4.59 15.44
C LYS A 56 9.99 6.05 15.12
N HIS A 57 9.51 6.57 14.00
CA HIS A 57 9.88 7.88 13.46
C HIS A 57 8.69 8.79 13.19
N TRP A 58 7.52 8.23 12.86
CA TRP A 58 6.29 8.93 12.50
C TRP A 58 5.09 8.34 13.24
N ASN A 59 3.92 8.91 13.03
CA ASN A 59 2.67 8.43 13.63
C ASN A 59 1.75 7.81 12.57
N PHE A 60 1.86 6.50 12.39
CA PHE A 60 1.05 5.73 11.44
C PHE A 60 -0.08 4.97 12.13
N ALA A 61 -1.31 5.22 11.73
CA ALA A 61 -2.44 4.35 12.07
C ALA A 61 -2.51 3.16 11.11
N ILE A 62 -2.97 2.01 11.64
CA ILE A 62 -3.03 0.75 10.91
C ILE A 62 -4.48 0.42 10.58
N VAL A 63 -4.75 0.10 9.30
CA VAL A 63 -6.07 -0.37 8.84
C VAL A 63 -5.94 -1.67 8.06
N THR A 64 -6.45 -2.76 8.65
CA THR A 64 -6.49 -4.09 8.03
C THR A 64 -7.90 -4.67 8.03
N GLY A 65 -8.08 -5.87 7.50
CA GLY A 65 -9.36 -6.59 7.56
C GLY A 65 -9.85 -6.84 8.99
N ASP A 66 -8.94 -6.93 9.96
CA ASP A 66 -9.25 -7.19 11.37
C ASP A 66 -9.65 -5.92 12.13
N THR A 67 -9.41 -4.73 11.54
CA THR A 67 -9.81 -3.45 12.14
C THR A 67 -11.33 -3.32 12.13
N SER A 68 -11.94 -3.17 13.32
CA SER A 68 -13.39 -3.04 13.45
C SER A 68 -13.91 -1.82 12.67
N VAL A 69 -15.19 -1.87 12.25
CA VAL A 69 -15.81 -0.75 11.51
C VAL A 69 -15.77 0.55 12.31
N LYS A 70 -16.01 0.48 13.63
CA LYS A 70 -15.99 1.64 14.51
C LYS A 70 -14.60 2.26 14.60
N GLU A 71 -13.60 1.44 14.82
CA GLU A 71 -12.19 1.84 14.91
C GLU A 71 -11.69 2.43 13.58
N ARG A 72 -11.99 1.75 12.48
CA ARG A 72 -11.65 2.23 11.14
C ARG A 72 -12.26 3.60 10.84
N ASN A 73 -13.53 3.80 11.17
CA ASN A 73 -14.19 5.10 10.97
C ASN A 73 -13.54 6.19 11.82
N GLN A 74 -13.11 5.86 13.05
CA GLN A 74 -12.40 6.80 13.91
C GLN A 74 -11.03 7.16 13.33
N ILE A 75 -10.26 6.16 12.87
CA ILE A 75 -8.95 6.38 12.22
C ILE A 75 -9.10 7.31 11.01
N PHE A 76 -10.08 7.06 10.15
CA PHE A 76 -10.30 7.90 8.98
C PHE A 76 -10.77 9.32 9.32
N SER A 77 -11.60 9.47 10.36
CA SER A 77 -11.98 10.79 10.87
C SER A 77 -10.78 11.56 11.41
N ASP A 78 -9.92 10.88 12.17
CA ASP A 78 -8.69 11.46 12.71
C ASP A 78 -7.71 11.83 11.61
N PHE A 79 -7.57 10.98 10.59
CA PHE A 79 -6.74 11.25 9.42
C PHE A 79 -7.21 12.48 8.62
N GLN A 80 -8.52 12.68 8.46
CA GLN A 80 -9.11 13.82 7.76
C GLN A 80 -9.13 15.11 8.60
N SER A 81 -8.72 15.03 9.87
CA SER A 81 -8.59 16.19 10.76
C SER A 81 -7.17 16.76 10.70
N ASP A 82 -6.92 17.80 11.51
CA ASP A 82 -5.60 18.41 11.67
C ASP A 82 -4.61 17.54 12.49
N LYS A 83 -5.00 16.32 12.89
CA LYS A 83 -4.09 15.41 13.59
C LYS A 83 -2.98 14.96 12.66
N ASP A 84 -1.76 14.94 13.18
CA ASP A 84 -0.58 14.42 12.48
C ASP A 84 -0.58 12.89 12.55
N ILE A 85 -1.30 12.28 11.60
CA ILE A 85 -1.46 10.83 11.48
C ILE A 85 -1.40 10.46 10.00
N ASP A 86 -0.52 9.51 9.68
CA ASP A 86 -0.44 8.84 8.39
C ASP A 86 -1.13 7.47 8.42
N LEU A 87 -1.28 6.81 7.27
CA LEU A 87 -1.92 5.50 7.19
C LEU A 87 -1.03 4.43 6.60
N VAL A 88 -0.93 3.27 7.29
CA VAL A 88 -0.55 1.99 6.68
C VAL A 88 -1.80 1.13 6.57
N ALA A 89 -2.22 0.80 5.35
CA ALA A 89 -3.51 0.16 5.15
C ALA A 89 -3.47 -1.00 4.15
N HIS A 90 -4.27 -2.03 4.42
CA HIS A 90 -4.58 -3.03 3.40
C HIS A 90 -5.54 -2.41 2.37
N PRO A 91 -5.21 -2.41 1.06
CA PRO A 91 -5.99 -1.69 0.05
C PRO A 91 -7.45 -2.16 -0.08
N GLY A 92 -7.74 -3.44 0.20
CA GLY A 92 -9.10 -3.98 0.24
C GLY A 92 -9.99 -3.32 1.30
N CYS A 93 -9.42 -2.68 2.32
CA CYS A 93 -10.18 -1.96 3.34
C CYS A 93 -10.69 -0.59 2.86
N MET A 94 -10.26 -0.16 1.67
CA MET A 94 -10.65 1.12 1.07
C MET A 94 -11.93 1.06 0.23
N SER A 95 -12.65 -0.08 0.20
CA SER A 95 -13.79 -0.33 -0.69
C SER A 95 -15.05 0.51 -0.39
N HIS A 96 -15.17 1.16 0.77
CA HIS A 96 -16.40 1.84 1.18
C HIS A 96 -16.25 3.36 1.10
N GLY A 97 -16.67 3.97 -0.01
CA GLY A 97 -17.09 5.38 -0.19
C GLY A 97 -16.28 6.51 0.47
N LEU A 98 -15.17 6.20 1.10
CA LEU A 98 -14.35 7.12 1.87
C LEU A 98 -13.67 8.15 0.98
N THR A 99 -13.51 9.35 1.50
CA THR A 99 -12.70 10.41 0.91
C THR A 99 -11.51 10.66 1.84
N LEU A 100 -10.30 10.59 1.33
CA LEU A 100 -9.04 10.76 2.10
C LEU A 100 -8.17 11.85 1.45
N THR A 101 -8.78 12.99 1.15
CA THR A 101 -8.16 14.10 0.42
C THR A 101 -7.17 14.94 1.23
N GLU A 102 -7.01 14.68 2.52
CA GLU A 102 -5.92 15.25 3.30
C GLU A 102 -4.56 14.60 2.97
N ALA A 103 -4.55 13.40 2.36
CA ALA A 103 -3.34 12.87 1.73
C ALA A 103 -3.21 13.37 0.31
N SER A 104 -2.00 13.75 -0.09
CA SER A 104 -1.63 14.03 -1.48
C SER A 104 -0.88 12.86 -2.12
N THR A 105 -0.35 11.94 -1.33
CA THR A 105 0.52 10.87 -1.82
C THR A 105 0.07 9.49 -1.34
N ILE A 106 0.00 8.56 -2.28
CA ILE A 106 -0.13 7.11 -2.02
C ILE A 106 1.18 6.44 -2.39
N ILE A 107 1.70 5.60 -1.49
CA ILE A 107 2.84 4.72 -1.77
C ILE A 107 2.34 3.27 -1.75
N TRP A 108 2.43 2.61 -2.88
CA TRP A 108 2.21 1.18 -2.98
C TRP A 108 3.48 0.43 -2.59
N TYR A 109 3.49 -0.17 -1.41
CA TYR A 109 4.62 -0.98 -0.93
C TYR A 109 4.81 -2.25 -1.75
N ALA A 110 3.72 -2.83 -2.25
CA ALA A 110 3.71 -3.95 -3.17
C ALA A 110 2.48 -3.90 -4.07
N PRO A 111 2.51 -4.52 -5.27
CA PRO A 111 1.36 -4.56 -6.15
C PRO A 111 0.25 -5.47 -5.62
N VAL A 112 -0.99 -5.14 -5.98
CA VAL A 112 -2.17 -6.00 -5.81
C VAL A 112 -2.42 -6.80 -7.09
N ASP A 113 -3.24 -7.84 -6.98
CA ASP A 113 -3.68 -8.66 -8.10
C ASP A 113 -4.95 -8.13 -8.78
N SER A 114 -5.77 -7.35 -8.07
CA SER A 114 -7.04 -6.79 -8.53
C SER A 114 -6.89 -5.36 -9.01
N ASN A 115 -7.19 -5.13 -10.30
CA ASN A 115 -7.23 -3.79 -10.87
C ASN A 115 -8.34 -2.93 -10.23
N GLU A 116 -9.47 -3.53 -9.88
CA GLU A 116 -10.56 -2.84 -9.21
C GLU A 116 -10.11 -2.31 -7.84
N THR A 117 -9.43 -3.15 -7.04
CA THR A 117 -8.87 -2.74 -5.75
C THR A 117 -7.86 -1.60 -5.91
N TYR A 118 -7.01 -1.68 -6.93
CA TYR A 118 -6.02 -0.65 -7.23
C TYR A 118 -6.68 0.69 -7.58
N GLU A 119 -7.66 0.68 -8.48
CA GLU A 119 -8.38 1.89 -8.90
C GLU A 119 -9.21 2.49 -7.74
N GLN A 120 -9.90 1.64 -6.98
CA GLN A 120 -10.69 2.09 -5.83
C GLN A 120 -9.81 2.73 -4.74
N ALA A 121 -8.67 2.13 -4.45
CA ALA A 121 -7.75 2.65 -3.45
C ALA A 121 -7.15 4.00 -3.89
N ASN A 122 -6.68 4.11 -5.13
CA ASN A 122 -6.16 5.36 -5.68
C ASN A 122 -7.23 6.46 -5.74
N GLY A 123 -8.45 6.09 -6.07
CA GLY A 123 -9.59 6.99 -6.10
C GLY A 123 -9.96 7.63 -4.76
N ARG A 124 -9.31 7.27 -3.65
CA ARG A 124 -9.58 7.89 -2.33
C ARG A 124 -8.97 9.26 -2.17
N ILE A 125 -7.86 9.53 -2.82
CA ILE A 125 -7.19 10.84 -2.80
C ILE A 125 -7.51 11.70 -4.02
N THR A 126 -7.96 11.12 -5.13
CA THR A 126 -8.23 11.83 -6.39
C THR A 126 -9.68 12.31 -6.50
N ARG A 127 -10.25 12.81 -5.41
CA ARG A 127 -11.67 13.27 -5.35
C ARG A 127 -11.78 14.78 -5.25
N ALA A 128 -13.02 15.27 -5.45
CA ALA A 128 -13.35 16.66 -5.17
C ALA A 128 -12.97 17.04 -3.73
N GLY A 129 -12.28 18.15 -3.56
CA GLY A 129 -11.71 18.58 -2.28
C GLY A 129 -10.21 18.32 -2.12
N GLN A 130 -9.57 17.62 -3.06
CA GLN A 130 -8.10 17.52 -3.08
C GLN A 130 -7.45 18.88 -3.34
N LYS A 131 -6.58 19.30 -2.41
CA LYS A 131 -5.91 20.62 -2.44
C LYS A 131 -4.57 20.59 -3.18
N TYR A 132 -3.98 19.41 -3.32
CA TYR A 132 -2.64 19.18 -3.85
C TYR A 132 -2.67 18.24 -5.06
N THR A 133 -1.59 18.20 -5.82
CA THR A 133 -1.43 17.19 -6.88
C THR A 133 -1.36 15.80 -6.25
N ALA A 134 -2.24 14.91 -6.68
CA ALA A 134 -2.25 13.53 -6.21
C ALA A 134 -1.09 12.76 -6.85
N ASN A 135 -0.22 12.19 -6.02
CA ASN A 135 0.92 11.38 -6.42
C ASN A 135 0.69 9.91 -6.08
N ILE A 136 0.96 9.02 -7.02
CA ILE A 136 0.91 7.57 -6.81
C ILE A 136 2.30 7.01 -7.09
N ILE A 137 2.95 6.51 -6.04
CA ILE A 137 4.32 5.99 -6.09
C ILE A 137 4.27 4.46 -5.94
N HIS A 138 5.01 3.75 -6.79
CA HIS A 138 5.12 2.30 -6.75
C HIS A 138 6.52 1.87 -6.29
N LEU A 139 6.61 1.11 -5.21
CA LEU A 139 7.85 0.42 -4.85
C LEU A 139 7.91 -0.92 -5.59
N ALA A 140 8.95 -1.10 -6.39
CA ALA A 140 9.15 -2.30 -7.17
C ALA A 140 10.59 -2.79 -7.05
N GLY A 141 10.81 -3.86 -6.28
CA GLY A 141 12.10 -4.53 -6.11
C GLY A 141 12.43 -5.56 -7.20
N SER A 142 11.48 -5.86 -8.11
CA SER A 142 11.68 -6.86 -9.15
C SER A 142 11.09 -6.43 -10.50
N THR A 143 11.55 -7.07 -11.58
CA THR A 143 10.97 -6.88 -12.91
C THR A 143 9.52 -7.32 -12.98
N ILE A 144 9.14 -8.35 -12.22
CA ILE A 144 7.76 -8.84 -12.13
C ILE A 144 6.85 -7.76 -11.55
N GLU A 145 7.23 -7.18 -10.40
CA GLU A 145 6.43 -6.12 -9.77
C GLU A 145 6.26 -4.91 -10.69
N ARG A 146 7.33 -4.49 -11.39
CA ARG A 146 7.24 -3.41 -12.39
C ARG A 146 6.25 -3.73 -13.51
N LYS A 147 6.23 -4.99 -14.00
CA LYS A 147 5.28 -5.42 -15.03
C LYS A 147 3.84 -5.44 -14.48
N ILE A 148 3.63 -5.90 -13.23
CA ILE A 148 2.32 -5.89 -12.59
C ILE A 148 1.80 -4.46 -12.46
N TYR A 149 2.59 -3.53 -11.94
CA TYR A 149 2.18 -2.13 -11.84
C TYR A 149 1.82 -1.52 -13.19
N ARG A 150 2.64 -1.76 -14.22
CA ARG A 150 2.32 -1.30 -15.58
C ARG A 150 0.98 -1.83 -16.09
N ARG A 151 0.65 -3.09 -15.78
CA ARG A 151 -0.64 -3.69 -16.14
C ARG A 151 -1.82 -3.12 -15.35
N LEU A 152 -1.62 -2.84 -14.06
CA LEU A 152 -2.61 -2.16 -13.23
C LEU A 152 -2.92 -0.77 -13.79
N GLU A 153 -1.90 0.00 -14.14
CA GLU A 153 -2.07 1.32 -14.78
C GLU A 153 -2.80 1.23 -16.12
N GLN A 154 -2.52 0.20 -16.91
CA GLN A 154 -3.16 -0.05 -18.21
C GLN A 154 -4.53 -0.75 -18.10
N ARG A 155 -5.05 -0.97 -16.90
CA ARG A 155 -6.32 -1.69 -16.64
C ARG A 155 -6.34 -3.11 -17.22
N GLN A 156 -5.22 -3.81 -17.21
CA GLN A 156 -5.09 -5.16 -17.72
C GLN A 156 -5.03 -6.19 -16.59
N SER A 157 -5.50 -7.41 -16.87
CA SER A 157 -5.49 -8.52 -15.91
C SER A 157 -4.07 -8.92 -15.50
N THR A 158 -3.79 -9.03 -14.20
CA THR A 158 -2.51 -9.53 -13.67
C THR A 158 -2.19 -10.94 -14.16
N GLN A 159 -3.20 -11.79 -14.38
CA GLN A 159 -3.01 -13.14 -14.90
C GLN A 159 -2.34 -13.14 -16.29
N GLY A 160 -2.69 -12.19 -17.14
CA GLY A 160 -2.06 -12.04 -18.46
C GLY A 160 -0.56 -11.73 -18.38
N VAL A 161 -0.12 -11.00 -17.33
CA VAL A 161 1.31 -10.69 -17.13
C VAL A 161 2.12 -11.96 -16.90
N LEU A 162 1.66 -12.84 -16.03
CA LEU A 162 2.36 -14.10 -15.71
C LEU A 162 2.41 -15.02 -16.91
N LEU A 163 1.33 -15.13 -17.68
CA LEU A 163 1.29 -15.93 -18.89
C LEU A 163 2.29 -15.42 -19.94
N GLU A 164 2.34 -14.12 -20.19
CA GLU A 164 3.33 -13.53 -21.10
C GLU A 164 4.78 -13.80 -20.68
N MET A 165 5.06 -13.77 -19.38
CA MET A 165 6.41 -14.04 -18.88
C MET A 165 6.82 -15.50 -19.08
N ILE A 166 5.90 -16.44 -18.85
CA ILE A 166 6.13 -17.87 -19.09
C ILE A 166 6.39 -18.13 -20.58
N GLU A 167 5.57 -17.55 -21.47
CA GLU A 167 5.71 -17.70 -22.92
C GLU A 167 7.03 -17.13 -23.46
N LYS A 168 7.51 -16.02 -22.90
CA LYS A 168 8.76 -15.36 -23.32
C LYS A 168 10.00 -15.91 -22.64
N GLY A 169 9.87 -16.85 -21.69
CA GLY A 169 11.00 -17.42 -20.95
C GLY A 169 11.76 -16.39 -20.09
N GLU A 170 11.14 -15.28 -19.73
CA GLU A 170 11.75 -14.26 -18.88
C GLU A 170 11.65 -14.67 -17.39
N GLN A 171 12.79 -14.88 -16.75
CA GLN A 171 12.93 -15.13 -15.31
C GLN A 171 13.20 -13.84 -14.54
#